data_c8b61128cdd35692147d1110307cbb3d
#
_entry.id   c8b61128cdd35692147d1110307cbb3d
#
_cell.length_a   1.000
_cell.length_b   1.000
_cell.length_c   1.000
_cell.angle_alpha   90.00
_cell.angle_beta   90.00
_cell.angle_gamma   90.00
#
_symmetry.space_group_name_H-M   'P 1'
#
loop_
_entity.id
_entity.type
_entity.pdbx_description
1 polymer ?
#
loop_
_entity_poly.entity_id
_entity_poly.type
_entity_poly.pdbx_seq_one_letter_code
_entity_poly.pdbx_strand_id
1 'polypeptide(L)'
;MPNAILERYTQLTTSSGRSEVSAVLNSIILAPPSSLDAAARGDLVKQILEDLKACGKRRLSSKDAAQALLAVKTLGRDPSGSEKAHAPDQIFILCRILFLATASGSLYLQTMMEKKYNGHYIVDIIGSKLECLIQPVTTGANLAREAMTDLLKLTFNILLYYPNMTEAEPQVERPSNSQKVLGDFWDPKLDGLLSPILRVFLTLPTTPNSPIAPPLTHVIHALIGVPVSNSLKPIWFATQPTSSARASTSSSRPSLSNTPKSPLSQSPKGAGSQPTSRSHSPSRSSPTSPKPSTLDRALSVLTRKSRSPSPVVANSTQVVNRALDLLDTALAYHFPGKTEVDDPSVREKLKAESSDTLDDLLSPLAVLITRLCAADETCRVRVRQFIVPDDLDRSASLEERPDILGRCLRLLGSVYHARLKDSIGEMLYAACDSDASTLSGYFGYGNVAGFLFNKGVMSAPPPSESGPSNPPTTTATGESINPITGTTVQPKSGIPDMTEEEKEREMEKLLVLFDRLEKTGAMPKDQNPIRKAIHEGKFANS
;
A
#
# COMPACT_ATOMS: atom_id res chain seq x y z
N MET A 1 48.03 11.92 -4.69
CA MET A 1 47.15 12.90 -5.32
C MET A 1 45.84 12.22 -5.67
N PRO A 2 44.75 12.50 -4.98
CA PRO A 2 43.50 11.73 -5.13
C PRO A 2 42.78 11.87 -6.47
N ASN A 3 43.16 12.81 -7.33
CA ASN A 3 42.45 13.12 -8.58
C ASN A 3 43.22 12.75 -9.87
N ALA A 4 44.40 12.12 -9.76
CA ALA A 4 45.23 11.78 -10.93
C ALA A 4 44.50 10.89 -11.97
N ILE A 5 43.61 10.02 -11.53
CA ILE A 5 42.83 9.12 -12.42
C ILE A 5 41.78 9.94 -13.19
N LEU A 6 41.07 10.85 -12.51
CA LEU A 6 40.09 11.75 -13.13
C LEU A 6 40.77 12.66 -14.16
N GLU A 7 41.90 13.25 -13.81
CA GLU A 7 42.68 14.10 -14.75
C GLU A 7 43.13 13.31 -15.99
N ARG A 8 43.65 12.10 -15.81
CA ARG A 8 44.01 11.21 -16.94
C ARG A 8 42.82 10.88 -17.82
N TYR A 9 41.66 10.64 -17.27
CA TYR A 9 40.45 10.37 -18.04
C TYR A 9 39.98 11.63 -18.80
N THR A 10 40.03 12.78 -18.17
CA THR A 10 39.63 14.04 -18.83
C THR A 10 40.57 14.49 -19.93
N GLN A 11 41.82 14.06 -19.89
CA GLN A 11 42.81 14.33 -20.95
C GLN A 11 42.61 13.47 -22.20
N LEU A 12 41.83 12.39 -22.14
CA LEU A 12 41.47 11.59 -23.32
C LEU A 12 40.68 12.44 -24.31
N THR A 13 40.97 12.28 -25.59
CA THR A 13 40.30 12.95 -26.71
C THR A 13 39.75 11.94 -27.71
N THR A 14 39.00 12.39 -28.69
CA THR A 14 38.53 11.55 -29.80
C THR A 14 39.68 10.96 -30.66
N SER A 15 40.86 11.52 -30.55
CA SER A 15 42.08 11.08 -31.24
C SER A 15 42.97 10.16 -30.39
N SER A 16 42.63 9.95 -29.10
CA SER A 16 43.38 9.06 -28.22
C SER A 16 43.36 7.64 -28.74
N GLY A 17 44.51 6.98 -28.73
CA GLY A 17 44.65 5.59 -29.20
C GLY A 17 43.89 4.64 -28.31
N ARG A 18 43.36 3.55 -28.86
CA ARG A 18 42.59 2.54 -28.13
C ARG A 18 43.37 1.93 -26.94
N SER A 19 44.68 1.74 -27.08
CA SER A 19 45.53 1.24 -26.00
C SER A 19 45.59 2.22 -24.83
N GLU A 20 45.60 3.51 -25.12
CA GLU A 20 45.59 4.57 -24.12
C GLU A 20 44.26 4.64 -23.37
N VAL A 21 43.13 4.62 -24.11
CA VAL A 21 41.79 4.52 -23.52
C VAL A 21 41.65 3.31 -22.62
N SER A 22 42.05 2.13 -23.14
CA SER A 22 42.03 0.89 -22.39
C SER A 22 42.92 0.91 -21.13
N ALA A 23 44.10 1.50 -21.20
CA ALA A 23 45.01 1.66 -20.06
C ALA A 23 44.39 2.56 -18.95
N VAL A 24 43.73 3.65 -19.34
CA VAL A 24 43.04 4.53 -18.38
C VAL A 24 41.83 3.82 -17.76
N LEU A 25 40.98 3.17 -18.55
CA LEU A 25 39.85 2.40 -18.02
C LEU A 25 40.32 1.26 -17.09
N ASN A 26 41.38 0.54 -17.41
CA ASN A 26 41.98 -0.47 -16.54
C ASN A 26 42.50 0.16 -15.23
N SER A 27 43.10 1.32 -15.28
CA SER A 27 43.54 2.01 -14.07
C SER A 27 42.38 2.36 -13.13
N ILE A 28 41.20 2.66 -13.69
CA ILE A 28 39.96 2.88 -12.92
C ILE A 28 39.47 1.56 -12.32
N ILE A 29 39.43 0.48 -13.11
CA ILE A 29 38.93 -0.84 -12.67
C ILE A 29 39.81 -1.42 -11.53
N LEU A 30 41.11 -1.21 -11.62
CA LEU A 30 42.08 -1.74 -10.64
C LEU A 30 42.37 -0.77 -9.47
N ALA A 31 41.82 0.43 -9.51
CA ALA A 31 42.05 1.44 -8.49
C ALA A 31 41.52 0.99 -7.11
N PRO A 32 42.32 1.08 -6.04
CA PRO A 32 41.83 0.84 -4.69
C PRO A 32 40.71 1.87 -4.35
N PRO A 33 39.73 1.48 -3.50
CA PRO A 33 38.61 2.38 -3.14
C PRO A 33 39.05 3.72 -2.54
N SER A 34 40.23 3.77 -1.92
CA SER A 34 40.79 4.98 -1.31
C SER A 34 41.52 5.92 -2.28
N SER A 35 41.70 5.53 -3.54
CA SER A 35 42.46 6.30 -4.54
C SER A 35 41.68 7.48 -5.17
N LEU A 36 40.37 7.50 -5.01
CA LEU A 36 39.47 8.53 -5.49
C LEU A 36 38.63 9.07 -4.35
N ASP A 37 38.55 10.39 -4.21
CA ASP A 37 37.58 10.99 -3.31
C ASP A 37 36.16 10.85 -3.86
N ALA A 38 35.15 11.11 -3.01
CA ALA A 38 33.76 10.93 -3.38
C ALA A 38 33.33 11.84 -4.55
N ALA A 39 33.85 13.07 -4.61
CA ALA A 39 33.53 14.04 -5.66
C ALA A 39 34.13 13.59 -7.00
N ALA A 40 35.41 13.24 -7.02
CA ALA A 40 36.11 12.76 -8.22
C ALA A 40 35.49 11.45 -8.75
N ARG A 41 35.07 10.56 -7.87
CA ARG A 41 34.36 9.32 -8.24
C ARG A 41 33.04 9.64 -8.94
N GLY A 42 32.22 10.54 -8.39
CA GLY A 42 30.95 10.95 -9.00
C GLY A 42 31.14 11.62 -10.35
N ASP A 43 32.14 12.51 -10.48
CA ASP A 43 32.45 13.18 -11.74
C ASP A 43 32.93 12.19 -12.79
N LEU A 44 33.77 11.23 -12.41
CA LEU A 44 34.27 10.18 -13.31
C LEU A 44 33.15 9.27 -13.82
N VAL A 45 32.24 8.82 -12.95
CA VAL A 45 31.05 8.05 -13.34
C VAL A 45 30.21 8.83 -14.32
N LYS A 46 29.92 10.12 -14.03
CA LYS A 46 29.13 10.98 -14.91
C LYS A 46 29.79 11.12 -16.28
N GLN A 47 31.07 11.42 -16.33
CA GLN A 47 31.80 11.59 -17.60
C GLN A 47 31.86 10.34 -18.44
N ILE A 48 32.12 9.16 -17.81
CA ILE A 48 32.14 7.88 -18.52
C ILE A 48 30.75 7.57 -19.10
N LEU A 49 29.67 7.79 -18.34
CA LEU A 49 28.31 7.58 -18.80
C LEU A 49 27.92 8.52 -19.96
N GLU A 50 28.32 9.79 -19.90
CA GLU A 50 28.12 10.75 -21.00
C GLU A 50 28.89 10.34 -22.26
N ASP A 51 30.12 9.86 -22.12
CA ASP A 51 30.93 9.39 -23.23
C ASP A 51 30.39 8.10 -23.82
N LEU A 52 29.85 7.17 -23.00
CA LEU A 52 29.14 5.97 -23.46
C LEU A 52 27.87 6.33 -24.25
N LYS A 53 27.10 7.31 -23.78
CA LYS A 53 25.90 7.80 -24.49
C LYS A 53 26.25 8.42 -25.85
N ALA A 54 27.35 9.14 -25.93
CA ALA A 54 27.83 9.76 -27.13
C ALA A 54 28.84 8.90 -27.92
N CYS A 55 28.74 7.56 -27.77
CA CYS A 55 29.71 6.59 -28.27
C CYS A 55 30.18 6.88 -29.71
N GLY A 56 31.50 6.97 -29.91
CA GLY A 56 32.13 7.32 -31.17
C GLY A 56 32.18 8.82 -31.51
N LYS A 57 31.54 9.67 -30.69
CA LYS A 57 31.59 11.15 -30.88
C LYS A 57 32.42 11.86 -29.82
N ARG A 58 32.84 11.16 -28.78
CA ARG A 58 33.67 11.64 -27.69
C ARG A 58 34.83 10.66 -27.44
N ARG A 59 35.28 10.52 -26.19
CA ARG A 59 36.49 9.77 -25.79
C ARG A 59 36.36 8.25 -26.00
N LEU A 60 35.15 7.70 -25.96
CA LEU A 60 34.89 6.25 -26.02
C LEU A 60 34.33 5.83 -27.37
N SER A 61 34.82 4.70 -27.88
CA SER A 61 34.26 4.00 -29.04
C SER A 61 33.34 2.84 -28.60
N SER A 62 32.59 2.28 -29.54
CA SER A 62 31.76 1.09 -29.27
C SER A 62 32.56 -0.14 -28.78
N LYS A 63 33.84 -0.21 -29.14
CA LYS A 63 34.74 -1.29 -28.72
C LYS A 63 35.21 -1.15 -27.28
N ASP A 64 35.12 0.04 -26.69
CA ASP A 64 35.53 0.34 -25.31
C ASP A 64 34.34 0.22 -24.34
N ALA A 65 33.11 0.05 -24.85
CA ALA A 65 31.89 0.09 -24.05
C ALA A 65 31.86 -0.94 -22.93
N ALA A 66 32.28 -2.17 -23.17
CA ALA A 66 32.30 -3.21 -22.13
C ALA A 66 33.26 -2.87 -20.98
N GLN A 67 34.43 -2.36 -21.32
CA GLN A 67 35.45 -1.97 -20.32
C GLN A 67 35.05 -0.70 -19.57
N ALA A 68 34.43 0.27 -20.24
CA ALA A 68 33.86 1.47 -19.63
C ALA A 68 32.71 1.14 -18.67
N LEU A 69 31.82 0.21 -19.04
CA LEU A 69 30.77 -0.29 -18.14
C LEU A 69 31.34 -1.00 -16.91
N LEU A 70 32.45 -1.75 -17.07
CA LEU A 70 33.14 -2.38 -15.95
C LEU A 70 33.77 -1.34 -15.03
N ALA A 71 34.34 -0.26 -15.57
CA ALA A 71 34.83 0.88 -14.80
C ALA A 71 33.69 1.56 -14.01
N VAL A 72 32.55 1.84 -14.67
CA VAL A 72 31.35 2.39 -13.99
C VAL A 72 30.86 1.43 -12.90
N LYS A 73 30.83 0.12 -13.15
CA LYS A 73 30.49 -0.89 -12.13
C LYS A 73 31.40 -0.80 -10.92
N THR A 74 32.70 -0.67 -11.13
CA THR A 74 33.68 -0.57 -10.03
C THR A 74 33.51 0.70 -9.22
N LEU A 75 33.35 1.84 -9.89
CA LEU A 75 33.10 3.14 -9.27
C LEU A 75 31.74 3.23 -8.60
N GLY A 76 30.71 2.69 -9.24
CA GLY A 76 29.32 2.73 -8.79
C GLY A 76 28.98 1.76 -7.65
N ARG A 77 29.91 0.89 -7.25
CA ARG A 77 29.79 0.07 -6.01
C ARG A 77 29.76 0.96 -4.75
N ASP A 78 30.33 2.15 -4.83
CA ASP A 78 30.23 3.15 -3.77
C ASP A 78 29.12 4.15 -4.17
N PRO A 79 28.06 4.36 -3.33
CA PRO A 79 26.96 5.25 -3.65
C PRO A 79 27.35 6.70 -3.97
N SER A 80 28.53 7.18 -3.49
CA SER A 80 29.03 8.50 -3.88
C SER A 80 29.26 8.65 -5.38
N GLY A 81 29.49 7.54 -6.10
CA GLY A 81 29.59 7.53 -7.56
C GLY A 81 28.24 7.74 -8.27
N SER A 82 27.13 7.48 -7.59
CA SER A 82 25.78 7.58 -8.16
C SER A 82 25.04 8.87 -7.79
N GLU A 83 25.56 9.65 -6.83
CA GLU A 83 24.89 10.87 -6.35
C GLU A 83 24.66 11.92 -7.46
N LYS A 84 25.62 12.08 -8.35
CA LYS A 84 25.58 13.07 -9.45
C LYS A 84 24.83 12.59 -10.70
N ALA A 85 24.30 11.38 -10.69
CA ALA A 85 23.46 10.89 -11.78
C ALA A 85 22.08 11.57 -11.71
N HIS A 86 21.68 12.30 -12.73
CA HIS A 86 20.39 12.99 -12.79
C HIS A 86 19.53 12.54 -13.98
N ALA A 87 20.15 12.08 -15.06
CA ALA A 87 19.44 11.58 -16.21
C ALA A 87 18.92 10.14 -15.97
N PRO A 88 17.72 9.79 -16.46
CA PRO A 88 17.14 8.47 -16.24
C PRO A 88 18.04 7.29 -16.65
N ASP A 89 18.75 7.41 -17.78
CA ASP A 89 19.68 6.40 -18.28
C ASP A 89 20.86 6.16 -17.33
N GLN A 90 21.38 7.21 -16.72
CA GLN A 90 22.45 7.11 -15.72
C GLN A 90 21.95 6.44 -14.44
N ILE A 91 20.79 6.88 -13.95
CA ILE A 91 20.15 6.29 -12.76
C ILE A 91 19.86 4.80 -12.99
N PHE A 92 19.34 4.43 -14.17
CA PHE A 92 19.06 3.04 -14.54
C PHE A 92 20.29 2.14 -14.40
N ILE A 93 21.40 2.53 -15.03
CA ILE A 93 22.63 1.72 -15.00
C ILE A 93 23.15 1.56 -13.57
N LEU A 94 23.22 2.65 -12.82
CA LEU A 94 23.73 2.63 -11.45
C LEU A 94 22.83 1.83 -10.50
N CYS A 95 21.52 2.02 -10.59
CA CYS A 95 20.58 1.29 -9.76
C CYS A 95 20.57 -0.21 -10.07
N ARG A 96 20.72 -0.60 -11.34
CA ARG A 96 20.87 -2.00 -11.75
C ARG A 96 22.11 -2.63 -11.12
N ILE A 97 23.24 -1.91 -11.12
CA ILE A 97 24.49 -2.38 -10.50
C ILE A 97 24.31 -2.54 -8.99
N LEU A 98 23.77 -1.53 -8.32
CA LEU A 98 23.58 -1.55 -6.86
C LEU A 98 22.54 -2.60 -6.45
N PHE A 99 21.44 -2.74 -7.19
CA PHE A 99 20.44 -3.79 -6.97
C PHE A 99 21.08 -5.18 -7.01
N LEU A 100 21.87 -5.49 -8.04
CA LEU A 100 22.56 -6.77 -8.15
C LEU A 100 23.62 -6.97 -7.06
N ALA A 101 24.32 -5.91 -6.63
CA ALA A 101 25.31 -5.98 -5.57
C ALA A 101 24.69 -6.18 -4.18
N THR A 102 23.41 -5.86 -4.00
CA THR A 102 22.68 -5.96 -2.72
C THR A 102 21.72 -7.15 -2.65
N ALA A 103 21.62 -7.95 -3.71
CA ALA A 103 20.63 -9.03 -3.82
C ALA A 103 20.77 -10.16 -2.80
N SER A 104 21.89 -10.24 -2.06
CA SER A 104 22.20 -11.34 -1.14
C SER A 104 22.43 -10.91 0.30
N GLY A 105 22.04 -9.70 0.72
CA GLY A 105 22.21 -9.25 2.12
C GLY A 105 23.67 -9.25 2.59
N SER A 106 24.59 -8.78 1.76
CA SER A 106 26.03 -8.81 2.04
C SER A 106 26.48 -7.69 2.99
N LEU A 107 27.66 -7.84 3.63
CA LEU A 107 28.33 -6.78 4.41
C LEU A 107 28.49 -5.46 3.62
N TYR A 108 28.47 -5.55 2.29
CA TYR A 108 28.44 -4.37 1.43
C TYR A 108 27.19 -3.52 1.68
N LEU A 109 26.03 -4.13 1.85
CA LEU A 109 24.77 -3.43 2.16
C LEU A 109 24.88 -2.68 3.50
N GLN A 110 25.38 -3.32 4.54
CA GLN A 110 25.57 -2.69 5.83
C GLN A 110 26.52 -1.48 5.73
N THR A 111 27.68 -1.67 5.09
CA THR A 111 28.64 -0.58 4.87
C THR A 111 28.02 0.57 4.06
N MET A 112 27.21 0.26 3.05
CA MET A 112 26.51 1.23 2.22
C MET A 112 25.52 2.06 3.05
N MET A 113 24.82 1.44 3.98
CA MET A 113 23.81 2.11 4.82
C MET A 113 24.44 2.98 5.92
N GLU A 114 25.58 2.59 6.47
CA GLU A 114 26.20 3.26 7.60
C GLU A 114 27.08 4.45 7.21
N LYS A 115 27.59 4.46 5.98
CA LYS A 115 28.50 5.49 5.48
C LYS A 115 27.76 6.69 4.92
N LYS A 116 28.28 7.90 5.17
CA LYS A 116 27.84 9.12 4.50
C LYS A 116 28.59 9.35 3.20
N TYR A 117 27.86 9.78 2.17
CA TYR A 117 28.35 10.09 0.85
C TYR A 117 28.08 11.58 0.56
N ASN A 118 29.12 12.38 0.49
CA ASN A 118 29.01 13.85 0.39
C ASN A 118 28.07 14.49 1.44
N GLY A 119 28.09 13.94 2.66
CA GLY A 119 27.25 14.42 3.77
C GLY A 119 25.86 13.78 3.88
N HIS A 120 25.41 13.02 2.87
CA HIS A 120 24.09 12.35 2.82
C HIS A 120 24.22 10.86 3.07
N TYR A 121 23.22 10.26 3.68
CA TYR A 121 23.08 8.80 3.73
C TYR A 121 22.46 8.27 2.42
N ILE A 122 22.68 7.00 2.13
CA ILE A 122 22.12 6.37 0.92
C ILE A 122 20.58 6.48 0.86
N VAL A 123 19.91 6.48 2.00
CA VAL A 123 18.46 6.68 2.14
C VAL A 123 18.02 8.02 1.56
N ASP A 124 18.74 9.11 1.88
CA ASP A 124 18.47 10.46 1.38
C ASP A 124 18.68 10.53 -0.14
N ILE A 125 19.73 9.88 -0.62
CA ILE A 125 20.06 9.82 -2.06
C ILE A 125 18.96 9.08 -2.81
N ILE A 126 18.54 7.91 -2.33
CA ILE A 126 17.45 7.12 -2.93
C ILE A 126 16.14 7.92 -2.94
N GLY A 127 15.77 8.54 -1.81
CA GLY A 127 14.58 9.38 -1.72
C GLY A 127 14.58 10.51 -2.75
N SER A 128 15.68 11.25 -2.86
CA SER A 128 15.85 12.31 -3.85
C SER A 128 15.75 11.80 -5.30
N LYS A 129 16.32 10.61 -5.60
CA LYS A 129 16.24 10.03 -6.96
C LYS A 129 14.85 9.51 -7.29
N LEU A 130 14.12 8.93 -6.32
CA LEU A 130 12.72 8.56 -6.51
C LEU A 130 11.87 9.77 -6.90
N GLU A 131 12.01 10.88 -6.18
CA GLU A 131 11.29 12.12 -6.47
C GLU A 131 11.68 12.71 -7.83
N CYS A 132 12.97 12.71 -8.17
CA CYS A 132 13.49 13.20 -9.44
C CYS A 132 12.93 12.42 -10.64
N LEU A 133 12.68 11.10 -10.49
CA LEU A 133 12.17 10.24 -11.56
C LEU A 133 10.65 10.33 -11.77
N ILE A 134 9.86 10.90 -10.84
CA ILE A 134 8.40 10.99 -10.98
C ILE A 134 8.01 11.67 -12.29
N GLN A 135 8.52 12.88 -12.53
CA GLN A 135 8.20 13.64 -13.74
C GLN A 135 8.66 12.95 -15.03
N PRO A 136 9.90 12.45 -15.16
CA PRO A 136 10.33 11.65 -16.31
C PRO A 136 9.45 10.44 -16.59
N VAL A 137 9.01 9.69 -15.56
CA VAL A 137 8.12 8.53 -15.72
C VAL A 137 6.75 8.95 -16.22
N THR A 138 6.17 10.02 -15.67
CA THR A 138 4.83 10.51 -16.06
C THR A 138 4.82 11.09 -17.48
N THR A 139 5.92 11.66 -17.92
CA THR A 139 6.07 12.20 -19.29
C THR A 139 6.53 11.18 -20.32
N GLY A 140 6.79 9.93 -19.91
CA GLY A 140 7.23 8.86 -20.80
C GLY A 140 8.67 9.03 -21.30
N ALA A 141 9.55 9.68 -20.52
CA ALA A 141 10.96 9.82 -20.87
C ALA A 141 11.63 8.45 -20.99
N ASN A 142 12.54 8.32 -21.96
CA ASN A 142 13.25 7.08 -22.23
C ASN A 142 13.99 6.55 -20.99
N LEU A 143 13.90 5.25 -20.74
CA LEU A 143 14.49 4.52 -19.60
C LEU A 143 14.05 5.01 -18.20
N ALA A 144 13.10 5.95 -18.11
CA ALA A 144 12.66 6.48 -16.82
C ALA A 144 11.89 5.44 -16.00
N ARG A 145 11.05 4.63 -16.64
CA ARG A 145 10.32 3.55 -15.99
C ARG A 145 11.25 2.46 -15.48
N GLU A 146 12.22 2.08 -16.30
CA GLU A 146 13.25 1.09 -15.98
C GLU A 146 14.15 1.60 -14.84
N ALA A 147 14.55 2.86 -14.88
CA ALA A 147 15.35 3.49 -13.84
C ALA A 147 14.62 3.48 -12.47
N MET A 148 13.35 3.89 -12.47
CA MET A 148 12.53 3.87 -11.26
C MET A 148 12.30 2.44 -10.77
N THR A 149 12.06 1.49 -11.67
CA THR A 149 11.90 0.07 -11.36
C THR A 149 13.13 -0.50 -10.65
N ASP A 150 14.32 -0.26 -11.19
CA ASP A 150 15.56 -0.77 -10.59
C ASP A 150 15.92 -0.06 -9.28
N LEU A 151 15.61 1.24 -9.17
CA LEU A 151 15.76 1.98 -7.92
C LEU A 151 14.84 1.44 -6.82
N LEU A 152 13.59 1.09 -7.16
CA LEU A 152 12.65 0.47 -6.23
C LEU A 152 13.05 -0.96 -5.84
N LYS A 153 13.62 -1.73 -6.77
CA LYS A 153 14.20 -3.05 -6.45
C LYS A 153 15.38 -2.94 -5.49
N LEU A 154 16.26 -1.96 -5.70
CA LEU A 154 17.34 -1.65 -4.75
C LEU A 154 16.75 -1.26 -3.38
N THR A 155 15.75 -0.40 -3.37
CA THR A 155 15.05 0.01 -2.14
C THR A 155 14.45 -1.20 -1.42
N PHE A 156 13.80 -2.11 -2.15
CA PHE A 156 13.25 -3.34 -1.59
C PHE A 156 14.33 -4.24 -0.98
N ASN A 157 15.49 -4.41 -1.62
CA ASN A 157 16.61 -5.15 -1.03
C ASN A 157 17.07 -4.53 0.29
N ILE A 158 17.15 -3.20 0.36
CA ILE A 158 17.50 -2.49 1.60
C ILE A 158 16.47 -2.77 2.69
N LEU A 159 15.18 -2.62 2.37
CA LEU A 159 14.08 -2.86 3.31
C LEU A 159 14.00 -4.33 3.79
N LEU A 160 14.38 -5.26 2.93
CA LEU A 160 14.35 -6.70 3.23
C LEU A 160 15.54 -7.15 4.10
N TYR A 161 16.74 -6.72 3.76
CA TYR A 161 17.95 -7.29 4.36
C TYR A 161 18.53 -6.45 5.51
N TYR A 162 18.50 -5.12 5.41
CA TYR A 162 19.17 -4.25 6.37
C TYR A 162 18.61 -4.38 7.81
N PRO A 163 17.28 -4.39 8.06
CA PRO A 163 16.75 -4.55 9.40
C PRO A 163 17.14 -5.88 10.05
N ASN A 164 17.28 -6.94 9.27
CA ASN A 164 17.70 -8.25 9.77
C ASN A 164 19.21 -8.30 10.13
N MET A 165 20.02 -7.42 9.53
CA MET A 165 21.47 -7.35 9.79
C MET A 165 21.80 -6.50 11.02
N THR A 166 20.92 -5.58 11.40
CA THR A 166 21.12 -4.66 12.55
C THR A 166 20.51 -5.17 13.85
N GLU A 167 19.96 -6.40 13.86
CA GLU A 167 19.23 -6.95 15.02
C GLU A 167 18.14 -5.98 15.52
N ALA A 168 17.50 -5.27 14.59
CA ALA A 168 16.47 -4.31 14.89
C ALA A 168 15.35 -4.95 15.74
N GLU A 169 14.85 -4.22 16.74
CA GLU A 169 13.75 -4.69 17.57
C GLU A 169 12.49 -4.89 16.75
N PRO A 170 11.70 -5.95 17.02
CA PRO A 170 10.42 -6.15 16.34
C PRO A 170 9.46 -5.02 16.66
N GLN A 171 8.88 -4.40 15.64
CA GLN A 171 7.92 -3.28 15.77
C GLN A 171 6.49 -3.75 16.05
N VAL A 172 6.25 -5.05 15.98
CA VAL A 172 4.93 -5.67 16.22
C VAL A 172 5.09 -6.81 17.22
N GLU A 173 4.41 -6.71 18.36
CA GLU A 173 4.32 -7.81 19.32
C GLU A 173 3.50 -8.95 18.70
N ARG A 174 4.14 -10.07 18.45
CA ARG A 174 3.50 -11.30 17.97
C ARG A 174 3.78 -12.46 18.93
N PRO A 175 2.86 -13.46 19.00
CA PRO A 175 3.13 -14.69 19.73
C PRO A 175 4.43 -15.32 19.24
N SER A 176 5.24 -15.87 20.15
CA SER A 176 6.59 -16.41 19.91
C SER A 176 6.69 -17.49 18.82
N ASN A 177 5.57 -18.05 18.37
CA ASN A 177 5.49 -19.07 17.32
C ASN A 177 5.08 -18.53 15.94
N SER A 178 4.89 -17.22 15.76
CA SER A 178 4.50 -16.68 14.45
C SER A 178 5.71 -16.53 13.54
N GLN A 179 5.54 -16.90 12.27
CA GLN A 179 6.57 -16.74 11.24
C GLN A 179 6.90 -15.25 11.05
N LYS A 180 8.21 -14.91 10.98
CA LYS A 180 8.67 -13.54 10.74
C LYS A 180 8.15 -13.05 9.39
N VAL A 181 7.49 -11.90 9.38
CA VAL A 181 6.92 -11.30 8.17
C VAL A 181 7.71 -10.04 7.81
N LEU A 182 7.85 -9.78 6.51
CA LEU A 182 8.48 -8.57 5.99
C LEU A 182 7.85 -7.32 6.62
N GLY A 183 8.67 -6.42 7.16
CA GLY A 183 8.25 -5.19 7.85
C GLY A 183 8.01 -5.35 9.35
N ASP A 184 8.22 -6.54 9.94
CA ASP A 184 8.15 -6.73 11.41
C ASP A 184 9.36 -6.08 12.12
N PHE A 185 10.51 -6.04 11.44
CA PHE A 185 11.72 -5.40 11.92
C PHE A 185 11.94 -4.08 11.18
N TRP A 186 12.31 -3.04 11.91
CA TRP A 186 12.53 -1.72 11.36
C TRP A 186 13.68 -0.99 12.02
N ASP A 187 14.55 -0.39 11.24
CA ASP A 187 15.60 0.50 11.70
C ASP A 187 15.21 1.95 11.38
N PRO A 188 15.23 2.89 12.36
CA PRO A 188 14.89 4.30 12.15
C PRO A 188 15.69 5.00 11.05
N LYS A 189 16.87 4.50 10.69
CA LYS A 189 17.66 5.00 9.55
C LYS A 189 16.91 4.89 8.21
N LEU A 190 15.88 4.04 8.15
CA LEU A 190 15.05 3.84 6.95
C LEU A 190 13.85 4.79 6.86
N ASP A 191 13.54 5.57 7.91
CA ASP A 191 12.35 6.43 7.98
C ASP A 191 12.27 7.39 6.79
N GLY A 192 13.41 7.89 6.31
CA GLY A 192 13.51 8.80 5.17
C GLY A 192 13.02 8.22 3.84
N LEU A 193 12.87 6.88 3.71
CA LEU A 193 12.37 6.24 2.49
C LEU A 193 10.85 6.32 2.34
N LEU A 194 10.10 6.35 3.45
CA LEU A 194 8.64 6.22 3.40
C LEU A 194 7.97 7.36 2.62
N SER A 195 8.32 8.61 2.91
CA SER A 195 7.69 9.77 2.24
C SER A 195 7.91 9.79 0.72
N PRO A 196 9.13 9.60 0.17
CA PRO A 196 9.35 9.47 -1.27
C PRO A 196 8.60 8.29 -1.90
N ILE A 197 8.57 7.12 -1.26
CA ILE A 197 7.86 5.94 -1.77
C ILE A 197 6.36 6.21 -1.84
N LEU A 198 5.76 6.80 -0.79
CA LEU A 198 4.35 7.20 -0.78
C LEU A 198 4.04 8.22 -1.88
N ARG A 199 4.92 9.20 -2.11
CA ARG A 199 4.74 10.17 -3.19
C ARG A 199 4.73 9.50 -4.56
N VAL A 200 5.64 8.56 -4.81
CA VAL A 200 5.65 7.76 -6.03
C VAL A 200 4.36 6.96 -6.17
N PHE A 201 3.91 6.25 -5.11
CA PHE A 201 2.68 5.47 -5.09
C PHE A 201 1.44 6.31 -5.45
N LEU A 202 1.33 7.50 -4.88
CA LEU A 202 0.19 8.39 -5.08
C LEU A 202 0.20 9.09 -6.44
N THR A 203 1.36 9.22 -7.08
CA THR A 203 1.53 10.02 -8.31
C THR A 203 1.55 9.18 -9.58
N LEU A 204 2.07 7.93 -9.52
CA LEU A 204 2.19 7.11 -10.72
C LEU A 204 0.81 6.76 -11.31
N PRO A 205 0.61 6.99 -12.63
CA PRO A 205 -0.62 6.62 -13.30
C PRO A 205 -0.73 5.09 -13.46
N THR A 206 -1.97 4.60 -13.54
CA THR A 206 -2.27 3.26 -14.04
C THR A 206 -2.05 3.19 -15.54
N THR A 207 -1.65 2.03 -16.05
CA THR A 207 -1.54 1.81 -17.49
C THR A 207 -2.80 1.14 -18.03
N PRO A 208 -3.29 1.51 -19.23
CA PRO A 208 -4.53 0.95 -19.79
C PRO A 208 -4.50 -0.57 -19.98
N ASN A 209 -3.34 -1.10 -20.38
CA ASN A 209 -3.16 -2.51 -20.71
C ASN A 209 -2.77 -3.39 -19.52
N SER A 210 -2.43 -2.80 -18.38
CA SER A 210 -2.11 -3.50 -17.14
C SER A 210 -2.16 -2.50 -16.00
N PRO A 211 -3.24 -2.47 -15.22
CA PRO A 211 -3.43 -1.45 -14.16
C PRO A 211 -2.28 -1.40 -13.15
N ILE A 212 -1.68 -2.56 -12.86
CA ILE A 212 -0.54 -2.70 -11.95
C ILE A 212 0.65 -3.26 -12.72
N ALA A 213 1.45 -2.36 -13.31
CA ALA A 213 2.66 -2.71 -14.05
C ALA A 213 3.88 -1.99 -13.44
N PRO A 214 5.11 -2.52 -13.61
CA PRO A 214 6.31 -1.81 -13.17
C PRO A 214 6.36 -0.37 -13.71
N PRO A 215 6.76 0.63 -12.89
CA PRO A 215 7.32 0.52 -11.54
C PRO A 215 6.30 0.40 -10.40
N LEU A 216 4.98 0.53 -10.66
CA LEU A 216 3.94 0.55 -9.62
C LEU A 216 3.92 -0.75 -8.78
N THR A 217 4.10 -1.92 -9.40
CA THR A 217 4.25 -3.20 -8.70
C THR A 217 5.36 -3.13 -7.64
N HIS A 218 6.53 -2.58 -7.99
CA HIS A 218 7.67 -2.50 -7.08
C HIS A 218 7.50 -1.44 -5.97
N VAL A 219 6.70 -0.38 -6.23
CA VAL A 219 6.30 0.57 -5.17
C VAL A 219 5.46 -0.13 -4.12
N ILE A 220 4.47 -0.95 -4.53
CA ILE A 220 3.62 -1.72 -3.63
C ILE A 220 4.48 -2.69 -2.80
N HIS A 221 5.41 -3.42 -3.45
CA HIS A 221 6.34 -4.30 -2.75
C HIS A 221 7.22 -3.55 -1.74
N ALA A 222 7.71 -2.35 -2.08
CA ALA A 222 8.46 -1.54 -1.13
C ALA A 222 7.58 -1.10 0.07
N LEU A 223 6.33 -0.67 -0.18
CA LEU A 223 5.42 -0.24 0.88
C LEU A 223 5.05 -1.36 1.86
N ILE A 224 4.85 -2.59 1.39
CA ILE A 224 4.62 -3.72 2.31
C ILE A 224 5.87 -4.07 3.14
N GLY A 225 7.05 -3.60 2.75
CA GLY A 225 8.28 -3.71 3.53
C GLY A 225 8.37 -2.71 4.69
N VAL A 226 7.52 -1.67 4.71
CA VAL A 226 7.55 -0.61 5.73
C VAL A 226 6.43 -0.85 6.75
N PRO A 227 6.73 -0.91 8.08
CA PRO A 227 5.71 -1.09 9.09
C PRO A 227 4.78 0.13 9.21
N VAL A 228 3.54 -0.10 9.62
CA VAL A 228 2.62 0.98 10.02
C VAL A 228 2.68 1.15 11.53
N SER A 229 3.87 1.46 12.04
CA SER A 229 4.14 1.66 13.47
C SER A 229 3.68 3.04 13.95
N ASN A 230 3.55 3.21 15.27
CA ASN A 230 3.14 4.50 15.86
C ASN A 230 4.10 5.65 15.48
N SER A 231 5.39 5.40 15.29
CA SER A 231 6.38 6.39 14.86
C SER A 231 6.18 6.80 13.39
N LEU A 232 5.75 5.87 12.52
CA LEU A 232 5.59 6.10 11.08
C LEU A 232 4.15 6.50 10.69
N LYS A 233 3.15 6.28 11.54
CA LYS A 233 1.76 6.69 11.28
C LYS A 233 1.62 8.15 10.83
N PRO A 234 2.32 9.14 11.42
CA PRO A 234 2.22 10.51 10.95
C PRO A 234 2.66 10.70 9.50
N ILE A 235 3.59 9.88 9.01
CA ILE A 235 4.06 9.92 7.61
C ILE A 235 3.09 9.16 6.69
N TRP A 236 2.62 7.97 7.10
CA TRP A 236 1.66 7.16 6.35
C TRP A 236 0.36 7.91 6.06
N PHE A 237 -0.12 8.70 7.01
CA PHE A 237 -1.41 9.39 6.95
C PHE A 237 -1.28 10.91 6.76
N ALA A 238 -0.04 11.41 6.50
CA ALA A 238 0.17 12.80 6.13
C ALA A 238 -0.47 13.12 4.77
N THR A 239 -1.01 14.32 4.65
CA THR A 239 -1.43 14.85 3.35
C THR A 239 -0.19 15.13 2.50
N GLN A 240 -0.01 14.35 1.44
CA GLN A 240 1.06 14.64 0.48
C GLN A 240 0.67 15.85 -0.38
N PRO A 241 1.53 16.89 -0.50
CA PRO A 241 1.25 18.03 -1.36
C PRO A 241 1.21 17.56 -2.82
N THR A 242 0.01 17.62 -3.41
CA THR A 242 -0.15 17.37 -4.86
C THR A 242 0.51 18.51 -5.62
N SER A 243 1.24 18.18 -6.70
CA SER A 243 2.03 19.12 -7.51
C SER A 243 1.22 20.26 -8.16
N SER A 244 -0.11 20.20 -8.14
CA SER A 244 -0.99 21.25 -8.66
C SER A 244 -1.09 22.51 -7.77
N ALA A 245 -0.65 22.45 -6.49
CA ALA A 245 -0.72 23.61 -5.59
C ALA A 245 0.48 24.57 -5.68
N ARG A 246 1.51 24.26 -6.49
CA ARG A 246 2.75 25.06 -6.56
C ARG A 246 2.74 26.17 -7.62
N ALA A 247 1.64 26.35 -8.37
CA ALA A 247 1.57 27.32 -9.48
C ALA A 247 0.93 28.68 -9.14
N SER A 248 0.53 28.95 -7.89
CA SER A 248 -0.20 30.18 -7.57
C SER A 248 0.39 31.09 -6.48
N THR A 249 1.68 30.93 -6.12
CA THR A 249 2.36 31.88 -5.24
C THR A 249 3.70 32.35 -5.80
N SER A 250 3.63 33.13 -6.89
CA SER A 250 4.74 34.01 -7.29
C SER A 250 4.18 35.24 -7.98
N SER A 251 3.97 36.30 -7.27
CA SER A 251 4.33 37.66 -7.61
C SER A 251 3.65 38.65 -6.65
N SER A 252 4.34 39.00 -5.61
CA SER A 252 4.23 40.33 -5.04
C SER A 252 5.63 40.80 -4.68
N ARG A 253 6.18 41.60 -5.61
CA ARG A 253 7.42 42.32 -5.50
C ARG A 253 7.24 43.46 -4.48
N PRO A 254 8.08 43.62 -3.46
CA PRO A 254 8.03 44.82 -2.64
C PRO A 254 8.76 45.96 -3.36
N SER A 255 8.04 47.05 -3.59
CA SER A 255 8.62 48.33 -4.03
C SER A 255 9.38 48.97 -2.88
N LEU A 256 10.63 49.29 -3.13
CA LEU A 256 11.46 50.16 -2.31
C LEU A 256 10.98 51.61 -2.44
N SER A 257 10.76 52.32 -1.33
CA SER A 257 10.89 53.77 -1.26
C SER A 257 11.47 54.21 0.08
N ASN A 258 12.49 55.05 -0.03
CA ASN A 258 13.43 55.55 0.97
C ASN A 258 12.83 56.52 2.01
N THR A 259 13.26 56.35 3.24
CA THR A 259 13.74 57.28 4.32
C THR A 259 13.38 58.79 4.30
N PRO A 260 13.63 59.60 5.38
CA PRO A 260 13.99 59.33 6.78
C PRO A 260 13.35 60.31 7.84
N LYS A 261 13.66 60.09 9.10
CA LYS A 261 13.87 61.04 10.22
C LYS A 261 13.06 60.84 11.49
N SER A 262 13.81 60.49 12.52
CA SER A 262 13.55 60.69 13.95
C SER A 262 13.57 62.20 14.31
N PRO A 263 13.26 62.71 15.58
CA PRO A 263 13.50 62.08 16.86
C PRO A 263 12.56 62.52 18.07
N LEU A 264 12.79 61.91 19.25
CA LEU A 264 12.65 62.39 20.65
C LEU A 264 11.23 62.69 21.19
N SER A 265 10.76 62.26 22.34
CA SER A 265 11.31 62.25 23.68
C SER A 265 10.19 61.92 24.72
N GLN A 266 10.62 61.31 25.81
CA GLN A 266 10.16 61.47 27.20
C GLN A 266 8.92 60.73 27.73
N SER A 267 9.22 59.84 28.62
CA SER A 267 8.44 59.41 29.80
C SER A 267 8.22 60.56 30.77
N PRO A 268 7.35 60.51 31.80
CA PRO A 268 7.52 59.59 32.89
C PRO A 268 6.24 59.19 33.74
N LYS A 269 6.40 58.12 34.50
CA LYS A 269 6.04 57.87 35.93
C LYS A 269 4.63 58.09 36.50
N GLY A 270 4.24 57.08 37.28
CA GLY A 270 3.40 57.21 38.48
C GLY A 270 2.49 55.99 38.65
N ALA A 271 2.83 55.00 39.38
CA ALA A 271 2.72 54.75 40.84
C ALA A 271 1.27 54.56 41.33
N GLY A 272 1.02 53.37 41.90
CA GLY A 272 0.24 53.34 43.12
C GLY A 272 -0.84 52.27 43.26
N SER A 273 -0.54 51.22 44.02
CA SER A 273 -1.32 50.64 45.11
C SER A 273 -2.52 49.72 44.84
N GLN A 274 -2.33 48.48 45.24
CA GLN A 274 -3.32 47.60 45.90
C GLN A 274 -3.88 48.24 47.17
N PRO A 275 -4.97 47.77 47.87
CA PRO A 275 -5.19 46.37 48.23
C PRO A 275 -6.67 45.90 48.43
N THR A 276 -6.81 44.59 48.59
CA THR A 276 -7.59 43.81 49.59
C THR A 276 -9.11 43.71 49.55
N SER A 277 -9.55 42.49 49.53
CA SER A 277 -10.32 41.69 50.52
C SER A 277 -11.81 41.41 50.32
N ARG A 278 -12.04 40.08 50.39
CA ARG A 278 -13.10 39.34 51.14
C ARG A 278 -14.55 39.25 50.63
N SER A 279 -14.85 38.00 50.26
CA SER A 279 -15.93 37.15 50.85
C SER A 279 -17.38 37.59 50.77
N HIS A 280 -18.21 36.73 50.14
CA HIS A 280 -19.35 36.00 50.75
C HIS A 280 -20.29 35.47 49.65
N SER A 281 -20.53 34.19 49.68
CA SER A 281 -21.74 33.55 49.11
C SER A 281 -22.92 33.89 50.07
N PRO A 282 -24.17 33.87 49.62
CA PRO A 282 -24.92 32.62 49.47
C PRO A 282 -26.07 32.56 48.42
N SER A 283 -26.30 31.32 48.01
CA SER A 283 -27.55 30.58 47.75
C SER A 283 -28.78 31.20 47.06
N ARG A 284 -29.29 30.35 46.15
CA ARG A 284 -30.69 30.03 45.80
C ARG A 284 -31.49 31.00 44.93
N SER A 285 -31.80 30.53 43.72
CA SER A 285 -33.15 30.15 43.28
C SER A 285 -33.17 29.90 41.76
N SER A 286 -33.73 28.76 41.37
CA SER A 286 -34.10 28.44 40.00
C SER A 286 -35.29 29.26 39.55
N PRO A 287 -35.40 29.51 38.23
CA PRO A 287 -36.69 29.32 37.59
C PRO A 287 -36.60 28.57 36.25
N THR A 288 -37.44 27.57 36.12
CA THR A 288 -38.20 27.03 34.99
C THR A 288 -37.83 27.50 33.59
N SER A 289 -37.37 26.54 32.77
CA SER A 289 -37.23 26.64 31.32
C SER A 289 -38.59 26.59 30.61
N PRO A 290 -38.86 27.43 29.61
CA PRO A 290 -40.00 27.27 28.73
C PRO A 290 -39.71 26.18 27.68
N LYS A 291 -40.71 25.32 27.39
CA LYS A 291 -40.70 24.30 26.37
C LYS A 291 -40.54 24.94 24.97
N PRO A 292 -39.67 24.42 24.09
CA PRO A 292 -39.57 24.95 22.74
C PRO A 292 -40.80 24.62 21.91
N SER A 293 -41.22 25.57 21.09
CA SER A 293 -42.36 25.50 20.20
C SER A 293 -42.15 24.53 19.04
N THR A 294 -43.25 23.98 18.50
CA THR A 294 -43.27 23.02 17.40
C THR A 294 -42.63 23.56 16.11
N LEU A 295 -42.41 24.84 15.95
CA LEU A 295 -41.75 25.47 14.82
C LEU A 295 -40.22 25.31 14.84
N ASP A 296 -39.58 25.28 16.02
CA ASP A 296 -38.13 25.03 16.15
C ASP A 296 -37.74 23.58 15.80
N ARG A 297 -38.69 22.65 15.98
CA ARG A 297 -38.48 21.24 15.64
C ARG A 297 -38.56 20.97 14.11
N ALA A 298 -39.32 21.77 13.37
CA ALA A 298 -39.41 21.67 11.91
C ALA A 298 -38.20 22.30 11.19
N LEU A 299 -37.61 23.36 11.75
CA LEU A 299 -36.41 24.00 11.22
C LEU A 299 -35.14 23.17 11.46
N SER A 300 -35.07 22.35 12.51
CA SER A 300 -33.92 21.49 12.81
C SER A 300 -33.86 20.24 11.90
N VAL A 301 -34.96 19.86 11.24
CA VAL A 301 -35.00 18.75 10.26
C VAL A 301 -34.57 19.21 8.88
N LEU A 302 -34.74 20.49 8.54
CA LEU A 302 -34.33 21.04 7.23
C LEU A 302 -32.86 21.49 7.18
N THR A 303 -32.17 21.56 8.34
CA THR A 303 -30.75 21.90 8.42
C THR A 303 -29.84 20.70 8.69
N ARG A 304 -30.27 19.46 8.41
CA ARG A 304 -29.33 18.35 8.25
C ARG A 304 -28.54 18.52 6.94
N LYS A 305 -27.67 19.53 6.94
CA LYS A 305 -26.50 19.55 6.07
C LYS A 305 -25.80 18.22 6.24
N SER A 306 -25.70 17.45 5.17
CA SER A 306 -24.80 16.31 5.08
C SER A 306 -23.47 16.75 5.70
N ARG A 307 -23.05 16.11 6.77
CA ARG A 307 -21.69 16.28 7.30
C ARG A 307 -20.75 15.80 6.22
N SER A 308 -20.24 16.72 5.43
CA SER A 308 -19.01 16.48 4.69
C SER A 308 -17.97 16.03 5.72
N PRO A 309 -17.24 14.93 5.50
CA PRO A 309 -16.18 14.53 6.42
C PRO A 309 -15.24 15.72 6.61
N SER A 310 -14.86 16.00 7.86
CA SER A 310 -13.90 17.07 8.17
C SER A 310 -12.68 16.93 7.26
N PRO A 311 -12.12 18.03 6.71
CA PRO A 311 -10.97 17.95 5.78
C PRO A 311 -9.77 17.20 6.36
N VAL A 312 -9.65 17.08 7.68
CA VAL A 312 -8.61 16.28 8.36
C VAL A 312 -8.84 14.77 8.15
N VAL A 313 -10.08 14.29 8.16
CA VAL A 313 -10.41 12.86 7.94
C VAL A 313 -10.19 12.47 6.48
N ALA A 314 -10.52 13.36 5.53
CA ALA A 314 -10.30 13.11 4.11
C ALA A 314 -8.81 12.93 3.75
N ASN A 315 -7.91 13.55 4.50
CA ASN A 315 -6.47 13.52 4.23
C ASN A 315 -5.79 12.26 4.78
N SER A 316 -6.27 11.69 5.90
CA SER A 316 -5.68 10.49 6.51
C SER A 316 -5.94 9.20 5.70
N THR A 317 -6.89 9.22 4.76
CA THR A 317 -7.28 8.04 3.97
C THR A 317 -6.73 8.04 2.54
N GLN A 318 -5.87 8.98 2.17
CA GLN A 318 -5.38 9.12 0.78
C GLN A 318 -4.70 7.86 0.25
N VAL A 319 -3.84 7.24 1.06
CA VAL A 319 -3.10 6.02 0.69
C VAL A 319 -4.05 4.84 0.53
N VAL A 320 -4.99 4.64 1.47
CA VAL A 320 -5.97 3.54 1.39
C VAL A 320 -6.93 3.74 0.23
N ASN A 321 -7.39 4.96 -0.05
CA ASN A 321 -8.23 5.24 -1.21
C ASN A 321 -7.51 4.86 -2.50
N ARG A 322 -6.24 5.29 -2.65
CA ARG A 322 -5.44 4.92 -3.82
C ARG A 322 -5.25 3.42 -3.96
N ALA A 323 -5.02 2.71 -2.85
CA ALA A 323 -4.89 1.25 -2.87
C ALA A 323 -6.19 0.55 -3.27
N LEU A 324 -7.34 1.03 -2.78
CA LEU A 324 -8.67 0.52 -3.15
C LEU A 324 -8.99 0.79 -4.62
N ASP A 325 -8.74 1.99 -5.13
CA ASP A 325 -8.94 2.34 -6.53
C ASP A 325 -8.10 1.45 -7.47
N LEU A 326 -6.84 1.19 -7.08
CA LEU A 326 -5.96 0.27 -7.82
C LEU A 326 -6.48 -1.16 -7.78
N LEU A 327 -6.95 -1.64 -6.62
CA LEU A 327 -7.47 -2.99 -6.46
C LEU A 327 -8.74 -3.16 -7.30
N ASP A 328 -9.70 -2.25 -7.20
CA ASP A 328 -10.94 -2.31 -7.99
C ASP A 328 -10.67 -2.25 -9.50
N THR A 329 -9.81 -1.32 -9.94
CA THR A 329 -9.42 -1.20 -11.35
C THR A 329 -8.76 -2.49 -11.86
N ALA A 330 -7.87 -3.08 -11.07
CA ALA A 330 -7.18 -4.30 -11.47
C ALA A 330 -8.11 -5.52 -11.46
N LEU A 331 -8.96 -5.66 -10.44
CA LEU A 331 -9.97 -6.72 -10.40
C LEU A 331 -10.97 -6.57 -11.55
N ALA A 332 -11.40 -5.34 -11.89
CA ALA A 332 -12.28 -5.10 -13.03
C ALA A 332 -11.63 -5.44 -14.38
N TYR A 333 -10.33 -5.20 -14.50
CA TYR A 333 -9.56 -5.54 -15.71
C TYR A 333 -9.41 -7.05 -15.93
N HIS A 334 -9.11 -7.79 -14.86
CA HIS A 334 -8.88 -9.24 -14.95
C HIS A 334 -10.19 -10.04 -14.90
N PHE A 335 -11.20 -9.57 -14.17
CA PHE A 335 -12.51 -10.20 -14.01
C PHE A 335 -13.65 -9.27 -14.43
N PRO A 336 -13.80 -8.98 -15.74
CA PRO A 336 -14.83 -8.09 -16.23
C PRO A 336 -16.24 -8.67 -16.00
N GLY A 337 -17.16 -7.86 -15.51
CA GLY A 337 -18.54 -8.25 -15.26
C GLY A 337 -18.66 -9.37 -14.22
N LYS A 338 -19.29 -10.47 -14.62
CA LYS A 338 -19.51 -11.67 -13.79
C LYS A 338 -18.58 -12.83 -14.17
N THR A 339 -17.43 -12.56 -14.79
CA THR A 339 -16.47 -13.59 -15.16
C THR A 339 -16.06 -14.41 -13.94
N GLU A 340 -16.08 -15.73 -14.09
CA GLU A 340 -15.61 -16.65 -13.07
C GLU A 340 -14.10 -16.50 -12.85
N VAL A 341 -13.68 -16.45 -11.57
CA VAL A 341 -12.29 -16.16 -11.22
C VAL A 341 -11.32 -17.26 -11.65
N ASP A 342 -11.81 -18.50 -11.75
CA ASP A 342 -11.03 -19.67 -12.16
C ASP A 342 -11.15 -19.98 -13.66
N ASP A 343 -11.77 -19.10 -14.45
CA ASP A 343 -11.91 -19.27 -15.90
C ASP A 343 -10.52 -19.39 -16.57
N PRO A 344 -10.31 -20.40 -17.41
CA PRO A 344 -9.03 -20.58 -18.15
C PRO A 344 -8.62 -19.34 -18.94
N SER A 345 -9.57 -18.61 -19.53
CA SER A 345 -9.30 -17.41 -20.35
C SER A 345 -8.59 -16.30 -19.55
N VAL A 346 -8.87 -16.16 -18.26
CA VAL A 346 -8.19 -15.20 -17.38
C VAL A 346 -6.71 -15.53 -17.28
N ARG A 347 -6.37 -16.82 -17.12
CA ARG A 347 -4.98 -17.27 -17.01
C ARG A 347 -4.24 -17.17 -18.34
N GLU A 348 -4.92 -17.46 -19.44
CA GLU A 348 -4.33 -17.35 -20.79
C GLU A 348 -4.05 -15.89 -21.13
N LYS A 349 -4.99 -15.00 -20.85
CA LYS A 349 -4.82 -13.55 -21.00
C LYS A 349 -3.61 -13.06 -20.21
N LEU A 350 -3.51 -13.43 -18.94
CA LEU A 350 -2.42 -13.00 -18.08
C LEU A 350 -1.07 -13.50 -18.58
N LYS A 351 -0.97 -14.78 -18.98
CA LYS A 351 0.26 -15.35 -19.57
C LYS A 351 0.70 -14.65 -20.83
N ALA A 352 -0.24 -14.14 -21.63
CA ALA A 352 0.07 -13.38 -22.84
C ALA A 352 0.58 -11.97 -22.53
N GLU A 353 0.15 -11.38 -21.42
CA GLU A 353 0.46 -9.99 -21.03
C GLU A 353 1.69 -9.89 -20.11
N SER A 354 1.92 -10.87 -19.25
CA SER A 354 2.95 -10.85 -18.21
C SER A 354 3.50 -12.22 -17.89
N SER A 355 4.73 -12.27 -17.37
CA SER A 355 5.31 -13.47 -16.73
C SER A 355 4.81 -13.68 -15.30
N ASP A 356 4.16 -12.66 -14.69
CA ASP A 356 3.73 -12.67 -13.30
C ASP A 356 2.34 -13.31 -13.20
N THR A 357 2.05 -13.98 -12.07
CA THR A 357 0.72 -14.50 -11.77
C THR A 357 -0.17 -13.42 -11.14
N LEU A 358 -1.49 -13.61 -11.13
CA LEU A 358 -2.39 -12.71 -10.39
C LEU A 358 -2.06 -12.68 -8.90
N ASP A 359 -1.63 -13.79 -8.35
CA ASP A 359 -1.16 -13.89 -6.98
C ASP A 359 0.04 -12.96 -6.71
N ASP A 360 0.97 -12.85 -7.66
CA ASP A 360 2.15 -11.99 -7.53
C ASP A 360 1.80 -10.50 -7.72
N LEU A 361 0.80 -10.19 -8.54
CA LEU A 361 0.40 -8.82 -8.84
C LEU A 361 -0.52 -8.21 -7.79
N LEU A 362 -1.54 -8.95 -7.34
CA LEU A 362 -2.63 -8.40 -6.51
C LEU A 362 -2.51 -8.72 -5.03
N SER A 363 -1.90 -9.87 -4.64
CA SER A 363 -1.74 -10.20 -3.22
C SER A 363 -0.95 -9.15 -2.45
N PRO A 364 0.14 -8.56 -2.97
CA PRO A 364 0.86 -7.49 -2.25
C PRO A 364 -0.02 -6.27 -1.98
N LEU A 365 -0.92 -5.92 -2.92
CA LEU A 365 -1.83 -4.78 -2.74
C LEU A 365 -2.89 -5.07 -1.66
N ALA A 366 -3.47 -6.27 -1.65
CA ALA A 366 -4.38 -6.71 -0.60
C ALA A 366 -3.69 -6.73 0.78
N VAL A 367 -2.44 -7.21 0.85
CA VAL A 367 -1.62 -7.17 2.08
C VAL A 367 -1.37 -5.73 2.55
N LEU A 368 -1.09 -4.79 1.63
CA LEU A 368 -0.94 -3.38 1.99
C LEU A 368 -2.22 -2.82 2.64
N ILE A 369 -3.39 -3.07 2.03
CA ILE A 369 -4.69 -2.64 2.58
C ILE A 369 -4.94 -3.29 3.95
N THR A 370 -4.66 -4.58 4.10
CA THR A 370 -4.76 -5.31 5.39
C THR A 370 -3.95 -4.62 6.48
N ARG A 371 -2.70 -4.25 6.21
CA ARG A 371 -1.83 -3.56 7.19
C ARG A 371 -2.35 -2.19 7.56
N LEU A 372 -2.85 -1.42 6.60
CA LEU A 372 -3.47 -0.12 6.86
C LEU A 372 -4.72 -0.27 7.73
N CYS A 373 -5.57 -1.27 7.46
CA CYS A 373 -6.73 -1.59 8.29
C CYS A 373 -6.34 -2.01 9.71
N ALA A 374 -5.34 -2.87 9.86
CA ALA A 374 -4.87 -3.32 11.17
C ALA A 374 -4.34 -2.16 12.02
N ALA A 375 -3.73 -1.15 11.39
CA ALA A 375 -3.09 -0.03 12.07
C ALA A 375 -4.03 1.13 12.42
N ASP A 376 -5.10 1.36 11.64
CA ASP A 376 -5.92 2.56 11.74
C ASP A 376 -7.42 2.28 11.53
N GLU A 377 -8.25 2.74 12.46
CA GLU A 377 -9.70 2.55 12.41
C GLU A 377 -10.35 3.31 11.24
N THR A 378 -9.83 4.49 10.89
CA THR A 378 -10.38 5.28 9.79
C THR A 378 -10.19 4.57 8.46
N CYS A 379 -9.08 3.83 8.31
CA CYS A 379 -8.83 2.96 7.16
C CYS A 379 -9.83 1.79 7.12
N ARG A 380 -10.11 1.11 8.26
CA ARG A 380 -11.11 0.04 8.34
C ARG A 380 -12.48 0.53 7.91
N VAL A 381 -12.94 1.63 8.48
CA VAL A 381 -14.23 2.24 8.13
C VAL A 381 -14.27 2.57 6.63
N ARG A 382 -13.19 3.15 6.10
CA ARG A 382 -13.12 3.52 4.68
C ARG A 382 -13.16 2.31 3.75
N VAL A 383 -12.45 1.23 4.08
CA VAL A 383 -12.45 -0.02 3.29
C VAL A 383 -13.85 -0.66 3.32
N ARG A 384 -14.50 -0.73 4.50
CA ARG A 384 -15.87 -1.22 4.61
C ARG A 384 -16.84 -0.42 3.73
N GLN A 385 -16.83 0.91 3.85
CA GLN A 385 -17.70 1.79 3.08
C GLN A 385 -17.46 1.71 1.56
N PHE A 386 -16.22 1.43 1.15
CA PHE A 386 -15.88 1.28 -0.27
C PHE A 386 -16.40 -0.05 -0.83
N ILE A 387 -16.25 -1.15 -0.08
CA ILE A 387 -16.64 -2.49 -0.53
C ILE A 387 -18.13 -2.73 -0.29
N VAL A 388 -18.66 -2.27 0.86
CA VAL A 388 -20.06 -2.43 1.29
C VAL A 388 -20.61 -1.06 1.65
N PRO A 389 -21.03 -0.24 0.67
CA PRO A 389 -21.65 1.05 0.93
C PRO A 389 -23.00 0.88 1.65
N ASP A 390 -23.41 1.91 2.41
CA ASP A 390 -24.64 1.86 3.22
C ASP A 390 -25.93 1.68 2.38
N ASP A 391 -25.89 2.10 1.12
CA ASP A 391 -26.99 1.99 0.14
C ASP A 391 -26.88 0.73 -0.75
N LEU A 392 -26.06 -0.26 -0.34
CA LEU A 392 -25.84 -1.48 -1.10
C LEU A 392 -27.16 -2.20 -1.39
N ASP A 393 -27.47 -2.43 -2.67
CA ASP A 393 -28.55 -3.31 -3.07
C ASP A 393 -28.22 -4.77 -2.71
N ARG A 394 -29.04 -5.36 -1.84
CA ARG A 394 -28.92 -6.73 -1.33
C ARG A 394 -30.05 -7.65 -1.81
N SER A 395 -30.79 -7.25 -2.85
CA SER A 395 -31.90 -8.03 -3.40
C SER A 395 -31.46 -9.30 -4.13
N ALA A 396 -30.22 -9.30 -4.67
CA ALA A 396 -29.61 -10.43 -5.37
C ALA A 396 -28.40 -10.97 -4.61
N SER A 397 -27.89 -12.14 -5.02
CA SER A 397 -26.66 -12.72 -4.44
C SER A 397 -25.47 -11.77 -4.53
N LEU A 398 -24.76 -11.58 -3.40
CA LEU A 398 -23.65 -10.65 -3.32
C LEU A 398 -22.45 -11.09 -4.20
N GLU A 399 -22.25 -12.37 -4.38
CA GLU A 399 -21.17 -12.93 -5.21
C GLU A 399 -21.41 -12.70 -6.71
N GLU A 400 -22.66 -12.59 -7.15
CA GLU A 400 -23.01 -12.34 -8.54
C GLU A 400 -22.84 -10.88 -8.99
N ARG A 401 -22.52 -9.98 -8.06
CA ARG A 401 -22.34 -8.55 -8.37
C ARG A 401 -21.14 -8.34 -9.29
N PRO A 402 -21.24 -7.38 -10.25
CA PRO A 402 -20.14 -7.07 -11.17
C PRO A 402 -19.11 -6.08 -10.57
N ASP A 403 -19.29 -5.65 -9.32
CA ASP A 403 -18.43 -4.70 -8.60
C ASP A 403 -17.31 -5.38 -7.80
N ILE A 404 -16.53 -4.58 -7.08
CA ILE A 404 -15.43 -5.08 -6.24
C ILE A 404 -15.91 -6.08 -5.19
N LEU A 405 -17.10 -5.90 -4.60
CA LEU A 405 -17.65 -6.81 -3.61
C LEU A 405 -17.84 -8.21 -4.20
N GLY A 406 -18.56 -8.33 -5.32
CA GLY A 406 -18.80 -9.64 -5.94
C GLY A 406 -17.52 -10.31 -6.40
N ARG A 407 -16.54 -9.54 -6.94
CA ARG A 407 -15.23 -10.08 -7.32
C ARG A 407 -14.45 -10.60 -6.13
N CYS A 408 -14.43 -9.88 -5.01
CA CYS A 408 -13.79 -10.33 -3.77
C CYS A 408 -14.42 -11.63 -3.24
N LEU A 409 -15.76 -11.72 -3.23
CA LEU A 409 -16.45 -12.91 -2.74
C LEU A 409 -16.20 -14.13 -3.65
N ARG A 410 -16.24 -13.97 -4.98
CA ARG A 410 -15.85 -15.06 -5.90
C ARG A 410 -14.41 -15.53 -5.70
N LEU A 411 -13.48 -14.58 -5.43
CA LEU A 411 -12.08 -14.92 -5.14
C LEU A 411 -11.92 -15.76 -3.88
N LEU A 412 -12.78 -15.61 -2.86
CA LEU A 412 -12.75 -16.47 -1.66
C LEU A 412 -13.04 -17.94 -1.98
N GLY A 413 -13.72 -18.23 -3.08
CA GLY A 413 -13.98 -19.58 -3.59
C GLY A 413 -12.91 -20.12 -4.55
N SER A 414 -11.94 -19.29 -4.97
CA SER A 414 -10.95 -19.67 -5.99
C SER A 414 -10.09 -20.85 -5.57
N VAL A 415 -9.81 -21.73 -6.54
CA VAL A 415 -8.92 -22.89 -6.38
C VAL A 415 -7.52 -22.55 -6.95
N TYR A 416 -7.47 -21.74 -8.01
CA TYR A 416 -6.21 -21.45 -8.73
C TYR A 416 -5.44 -20.25 -8.17
N HIS A 417 -6.13 -19.31 -7.54
CA HIS A 417 -5.53 -18.07 -7.00
C HIS A 417 -5.43 -18.15 -5.47
N ALA A 418 -4.71 -19.17 -4.96
CA ALA A 418 -4.70 -19.50 -3.54
C ALA A 418 -4.15 -18.36 -2.67
N ARG A 419 -3.03 -17.73 -3.07
CA ARG A 419 -2.43 -16.63 -2.32
C ARG A 419 -3.30 -15.37 -2.36
N LEU A 420 -3.88 -15.05 -3.53
CA LEU A 420 -4.79 -13.92 -3.68
C LEU A 420 -6.05 -14.13 -2.86
N LYS A 421 -6.65 -15.33 -2.91
CA LYS A 421 -7.78 -15.74 -2.06
C LYS A 421 -7.52 -15.45 -0.59
N ASP A 422 -6.41 -15.97 -0.07
CA ASP A 422 -6.05 -15.80 1.33
C ASP A 422 -5.82 -14.32 1.67
N SER A 423 -5.14 -13.57 0.79
CA SER A 423 -4.88 -12.14 0.97
C SER A 423 -6.15 -11.30 0.95
N ILE A 424 -7.12 -11.61 0.09
CA ILE A 424 -8.44 -10.94 0.05
C ILE A 424 -9.24 -11.29 1.31
N GLY A 425 -9.25 -12.56 1.74
CA GLY A 425 -9.90 -12.98 2.98
C GLY A 425 -9.35 -12.23 4.19
N GLU A 426 -8.02 -12.14 4.32
CA GLU A 426 -7.36 -11.35 5.37
C GLU A 426 -7.69 -9.86 5.32
N MET A 427 -7.77 -9.30 4.12
CA MET A 427 -8.15 -7.89 3.92
C MET A 427 -9.58 -7.62 4.41
N LEU A 428 -10.54 -8.44 4.01
CA LEU A 428 -11.94 -8.32 4.45
C LEU A 428 -12.06 -8.53 5.96
N TYR A 429 -11.33 -9.49 6.51
CA TYR A 429 -11.30 -9.78 7.94
C TYR A 429 -10.71 -8.60 8.74
N ALA A 430 -9.57 -8.05 8.32
CA ALA A 430 -8.98 -6.88 8.94
C ALA A 430 -9.88 -5.63 8.85
N ALA A 431 -10.60 -5.46 7.74
CA ALA A 431 -11.59 -4.38 7.60
C ALA A 431 -12.77 -4.53 8.56
N CYS A 432 -13.09 -5.76 8.99
CA CYS A 432 -14.11 -6.09 9.97
C CYS A 432 -13.54 -6.27 11.39
N ASP A 433 -12.54 -5.48 11.78
CA ASP A 433 -11.92 -5.47 13.10
C ASP A 433 -11.32 -6.81 13.53
N SER A 434 -11.01 -7.69 12.59
CA SER A 434 -10.57 -9.08 12.79
C SER A 434 -11.58 -9.90 13.63
N ASP A 435 -12.86 -9.58 13.47
CA ASP A 435 -13.98 -10.26 14.14
C ASP A 435 -14.82 -11.07 13.15
N ALA A 436 -15.02 -12.35 13.44
CA ALA A 436 -15.75 -13.27 12.58
C ALA A 436 -17.25 -12.95 12.52
N SER A 437 -17.82 -12.43 13.61
CA SER A 437 -19.23 -12.04 13.67
C SER A 437 -19.51 -10.85 12.79
N THR A 438 -18.65 -9.84 12.89
CA THR A 438 -18.69 -8.63 12.06
C THR A 438 -18.51 -8.96 10.59
N LEU A 439 -17.53 -9.83 10.24
CA LEU A 439 -17.31 -10.28 8.86
C LEU A 439 -18.56 -10.99 8.32
N SER A 440 -19.12 -11.94 9.08
CA SER A 440 -20.32 -12.69 8.69
C SER A 440 -21.53 -11.78 8.51
N GLY A 441 -21.68 -10.78 9.38
CA GLY A 441 -22.79 -9.82 9.31
C GLY A 441 -22.73 -8.90 8.08
N TYR A 442 -21.54 -8.47 7.65
CA TYR A 442 -21.40 -7.63 6.45
C TYR A 442 -21.58 -8.43 5.15
N PHE A 443 -21.01 -9.62 5.08
CA PHE A 443 -20.87 -10.38 3.82
C PHE A 443 -21.81 -11.59 3.71
N GLY A 444 -22.47 -11.99 4.81
CA GLY A 444 -23.19 -13.26 4.93
C GLY A 444 -22.23 -14.41 5.26
N TYR A 445 -22.58 -15.22 6.26
CA TYR A 445 -21.73 -16.33 6.72
C TYR A 445 -21.39 -17.31 5.59
N GLY A 446 -22.36 -17.64 4.71
CA GLY A 446 -22.14 -18.57 3.59
C GLY A 446 -21.02 -18.15 2.65
N ASN A 447 -20.90 -16.84 2.39
CA ASN A 447 -19.90 -16.30 1.47
C ASN A 447 -18.47 -16.32 2.07
N VAL A 448 -18.33 -16.30 3.40
CA VAL A 448 -17.04 -16.25 4.09
C VAL A 448 -16.71 -17.51 4.88
N ALA A 449 -17.60 -18.50 4.89
CA ALA A 449 -17.46 -19.73 5.68
C ALA A 449 -16.17 -20.49 5.39
N GLY A 450 -15.76 -20.61 4.12
CA GLY A 450 -14.53 -21.27 3.74
C GLY A 450 -13.27 -20.59 4.29
N PHE A 451 -13.25 -19.27 4.27
CA PHE A 451 -12.17 -18.47 4.86
C PHE A 451 -12.15 -18.62 6.39
N LEU A 452 -13.30 -18.51 7.05
CA LEU A 452 -13.41 -18.67 8.51
C LEU A 452 -13.02 -20.07 8.98
N PHE A 453 -13.40 -21.10 8.21
CA PHE A 453 -12.98 -22.47 8.49
C PHE A 453 -11.45 -22.61 8.47
N ASN A 454 -10.78 -22.04 7.46
CA ASN A 454 -9.32 -22.03 7.39
C ASN A 454 -8.67 -21.24 8.54
N LYS A 455 -9.39 -20.29 9.13
CA LYS A 455 -8.99 -19.56 10.35
C LYS A 455 -9.24 -20.34 11.64
N GLY A 456 -9.85 -21.53 11.59
CA GLY A 456 -10.20 -22.34 12.75
C GLY A 456 -11.57 -22.02 13.37
N VAL A 457 -12.38 -21.18 12.72
CA VAL A 457 -13.76 -20.90 13.14
C VAL A 457 -14.68 -21.95 12.53
N MET A 458 -15.00 -22.98 13.32
CA MET A 458 -15.70 -24.19 12.86
C MET A 458 -17.23 -24.07 12.83
N SER A 459 -17.80 -23.03 13.43
CA SER A 459 -19.25 -22.79 13.48
C SER A 459 -19.57 -21.34 13.17
N ALA A 460 -20.82 -21.09 12.74
CA ALA A 460 -21.29 -19.72 12.53
C ALA A 460 -21.15 -18.93 13.85
N PRO A 461 -20.46 -17.80 13.84
CA PRO A 461 -20.32 -16.97 15.04
C PRO A 461 -21.69 -16.39 15.44
N PRO A 462 -21.92 -16.16 16.74
CA PRO A 462 -23.14 -15.49 17.19
C PRO A 462 -23.18 -14.04 16.63
N PRO A 463 -24.35 -13.43 16.45
CA PRO A 463 -24.45 -12.04 16.07
C PRO A 463 -23.79 -11.16 17.12
N SER A 464 -23.04 -10.12 16.66
CA SER A 464 -22.37 -9.18 17.55
C SER A 464 -23.40 -8.34 18.31
N GLU A 465 -23.39 -8.38 19.66
CA GLU A 465 -24.37 -7.65 20.48
C GLU A 465 -24.01 -6.19 20.77
N SER A 466 -22.75 -5.78 20.61
CA SER A 466 -22.36 -4.40 20.89
C SER A 466 -20.95 -4.04 20.40
N GLY A 467 -20.85 -2.99 19.57
CA GLY A 467 -19.60 -2.36 19.18
C GLY A 467 -19.84 -1.23 18.17
N PRO A 468 -18.92 -0.28 18.01
CA PRO A 468 -19.04 0.82 17.03
C PRO A 468 -19.03 0.33 15.58
N SER A 469 -18.75 -0.95 15.34
CA SER A 469 -18.65 -1.60 14.02
C SER A 469 -19.79 -2.59 13.76
N ASN A 470 -20.95 -2.43 14.38
CA ASN A 470 -22.06 -3.37 14.19
C ASN A 470 -22.45 -3.48 12.72
N PRO A 471 -22.48 -4.74 12.17
CA PRO A 471 -22.96 -4.95 10.82
C PRO A 471 -24.44 -4.56 10.72
N PRO A 472 -24.87 -4.06 9.56
CA PRO A 472 -26.27 -3.73 9.35
C PRO A 472 -27.13 -4.99 9.44
N THR A 473 -28.12 -5.00 10.33
CA THR A 473 -29.13 -6.05 10.39
C THR A 473 -30.30 -5.77 9.45
N THR A 474 -30.41 -4.54 9.00
CA THR A 474 -31.43 -4.06 8.05
C THR A 474 -30.77 -3.19 6.98
N THR A 475 -31.37 -3.19 5.78
CA THR A 475 -30.97 -2.28 4.69
C THR A 475 -31.33 -0.83 5.01
N ALA A 476 -30.86 0.11 4.21
CA ALA A 476 -31.28 1.52 4.29
C ALA A 476 -32.80 1.70 4.11
N THR A 477 -33.46 0.75 3.45
CA THR A 477 -34.92 0.68 3.25
C THR A 477 -35.67 0.00 4.40
N GLY A 478 -34.95 -0.50 5.43
CA GLY A 478 -35.52 -1.16 6.61
C GLY A 478 -35.81 -2.66 6.43
N GLU A 479 -35.41 -3.27 5.32
CA GLU A 479 -35.58 -4.71 5.08
C GLU A 479 -34.54 -5.50 5.87
N SER A 480 -34.95 -6.64 6.46
CA SER A 480 -34.05 -7.50 7.22
C SER A 480 -33.04 -8.20 6.30
N ILE A 481 -31.78 -8.23 6.73
CA ILE A 481 -30.70 -8.93 6.04
C ILE A 481 -30.59 -10.35 6.59
N ASN A 482 -30.52 -11.32 5.70
CA ASN A 482 -30.29 -12.72 6.04
C ASN A 482 -28.80 -12.90 6.45
N PRO A 483 -28.48 -13.32 7.68
CA PRO A 483 -27.09 -13.44 8.15
C PRO A 483 -26.29 -14.53 7.43
N ILE A 484 -26.95 -15.47 6.73
CA ILE A 484 -26.27 -16.55 6.00
C ILE A 484 -25.89 -16.08 4.61
N THR A 485 -26.81 -15.46 3.86
CA THR A 485 -26.58 -15.07 2.46
C THR A 485 -26.10 -13.63 2.31
N GLY A 486 -26.32 -12.78 3.33
CA GLY A 486 -26.05 -11.35 3.28
C GLY A 486 -27.04 -10.57 2.42
N THR A 487 -28.09 -11.21 1.87
CA THR A 487 -29.14 -10.62 1.05
C THR A 487 -30.36 -10.27 1.87
N THR A 488 -31.27 -9.47 1.33
CA THR A 488 -32.57 -9.20 1.97
C THR A 488 -33.37 -10.48 2.08
N VAL A 489 -34.08 -10.62 3.20
CA VAL A 489 -35.03 -11.71 3.38
C VAL A 489 -36.24 -11.38 2.49
N GLN A 490 -36.30 -11.97 1.31
CA GLN A 490 -37.53 -11.89 0.52
C GLN A 490 -38.64 -12.60 1.27
N PRO A 491 -39.80 -11.99 1.49
CA PRO A 491 -40.96 -12.74 1.94
C PRO A 491 -41.18 -13.85 0.93
N LYS A 492 -41.38 -15.07 1.40
CA LYS A 492 -41.65 -16.25 0.56
C LYS A 492 -42.89 -15.97 -0.31
N SER A 493 -42.72 -15.25 -1.40
CA SER A 493 -43.74 -15.11 -2.43
C SER A 493 -43.54 -16.27 -3.41
N GLY A 494 -44.27 -17.38 -3.14
CA GLY A 494 -44.59 -18.35 -4.17
C GLY A 494 -43.42 -19.07 -4.81
N ILE A 495 -42.42 -19.53 -4.04
CA ILE A 495 -41.62 -20.68 -4.49
C ILE A 495 -42.61 -21.82 -4.52
N PRO A 496 -42.95 -22.41 -5.68
CA PRO A 496 -43.77 -23.61 -5.68
C PRO A 496 -43.09 -24.62 -4.76
N ASP A 497 -43.84 -25.16 -3.81
CA ASP A 497 -43.31 -26.23 -2.96
C ASP A 497 -42.69 -27.28 -3.88
N MET A 498 -41.45 -27.66 -3.59
CA MET A 498 -40.76 -28.70 -4.33
C MET A 498 -41.69 -29.90 -4.39
N THR A 499 -41.84 -30.49 -5.55
CA THR A 499 -42.62 -31.74 -5.69
C THR A 499 -41.99 -32.81 -4.82
N GLU A 500 -42.76 -33.79 -4.36
CA GLU A 500 -42.24 -34.88 -3.54
C GLU A 500 -41.09 -35.60 -4.25
N GLU A 501 -41.15 -35.77 -5.56
CA GLU A 501 -40.08 -36.34 -6.39
C GLU A 501 -38.80 -35.49 -6.40
N GLU A 502 -38.91 -34.17 -6.33
CA GLU A 502 -37.75 -33.29 -6.21
C GLU A 502 -37.14 -33.34 -4.81
N LYS A 503 -37.97 -33.40 -3.77
CA LYS A 503 -37.52 -33.57 -2.38
C LYS A 503 -36.79 -34.90 -2.19
N GLU A 504 -37.34 -36.02 -2.73
CA GLU A 504 -36.67 -37.32 -2.71
C GLU A 504 -35.30 -37.27 -3.41
N ARG A 505 -35.23 -36.65 -4.59
CA ARG A 505 -33.97 -36.54 -5.35
C ARG A 505 -32.91 -35.70 -4.64
N GLU A 506 -33.31 -34.61 -4.00
CA GLU A 506 -32.36 -33.77 -3.22
C GLU A 506 -31.97 -34.50 -1.91
N MET A 507 -32.87 -35.23 -1.29
CA MET A 507 -32.56 -36.05 -0.11
C MET A 507 -31.55 -37.17 -0.45
N GLU A 508 -31.71 -37.82 -1.61
CA GLU A 508 -30.77 -38.83 -2.10
C GLU A 508 -29.37 -38.24 -2.32
N LYS A 509 -29.28 -37.05 -2.93
CA LYS A 509 -27.99 -36.33 -3.09
C LYS A 509 -27.33 -36.01 -1.75
N LEU A 510 -28.12 -35.57 -0.75
CA LEU A 510 -27.62 -35.31 0.60
C LEU A 510 -27.12 -36.58 1.29
N LEU A 511 -27.85 -37.70 1.16
CA LEU A 511 -27.45 -39.00 1.68
C LEU A 511 -26.10 -39.46 1.10
N VAL A 512 -25.94 -39.36 -0.22
CA VAL A 512 -24.70 -39.70 -0.91
C VAL A 512 -23.54 -38.80 -0.47
N LEU A 513 -23.80 -37.50 -0.30
CA LEU A 513 -22.79 -36.54 0.18
C LEU A 513 -22.31 -36.90 1.59
N PHE A 514 -23.22 -37.12 2.53
CA PHE A 514 -22.89 -37.46 3.92
C PHE A 514 -22.21 -38.83 4.05
N ASP A 515 -22.63 -39.83 3.26
CA ASP A 515 -21.95 -41.12 3.21
C ASP A 515 -20.51 -40.99 2.69
N ARG A 516 -20.30 -40.12 1.71
CA ARG A 516 -18.95 -39.81 1.17
C ARG A 516 -18.08 -39.10 2.20
N LEU A 517 -18.63 -38.13 2.95
CA LEU A 517 -17.91 -37.42 4.02
C LEU A 517 -17.51 -38.34 5.17
N GLU A 518 -18.38 -39.29 5.54
CA GLU A 518 -18.04 -40.33 6.51
C GLU A 518 -16.91 -41.26 6.01
N LYS A 519 -17.00 -41.73 4.76
CA LYS A 519 -16.00 -42.62 4.16
C LYS A 519 -14.64 -41.98 4.00
N THR A 520 -14.61 -40.70 3.76
CA THR A 520 -13.34 -39.94 3.66
C THR A 520 -12.76 -39.52 5.00
N GLY A 521 -13.47 -39.79 6.11
CA GLY A 521 -13.07 -39.38 7.47
C GLY A 521 -13.22 -37.90 7.75
N ALA A 522 -13.79 -37.12 6.83
CA ALA A 522 -14.05 -35.71 6.99
C ALA A 522 -15.13 -35.38 8.02
N MET A 523 -16.00 -36.37 8.33
CA MET A 523 -17.05 -36.24 9.33
C MET A 523 -17.15 -37.51 10.17
N PRO A 524 -17.11 -37.40 11.53
CA PRO A 524 -17.40 -38.53 12.43
C PRO A 524 -18.83 -39.05 12.27
N LYS A 525 -19.01 -40.36 12.43
CA LYS A 525 -20.33 -41.03 12.25
C LYS A 525 -21.43 -40.51 13.17
N ASP A 526 -21.05 -40.08 14.37
CA ASP A 526 -21.94 -39.53 15.41
C ASP A 526 -22.36 -38.07 15.12
N GLN A 527 -21.65 -37.39 14.22
CA GLN A 527 -21.98 -36.01 13.79
C GLN A 527 -22.83 -35.99 12.51
N ASN A 528 -23.12 -37.10 11.88
CA ASN A 528 -23.96 -37.16 10.70
C ASN A 528 -25.40 -36.76 11.02
N PRO A 529 -25.91 -35.62 10.54
CA PRO A 529 -27.24 -35.12 10.89
C PRO A 529 -28.35 -36.02 10.38
N ILE A 530 -28.14 -36.76 9.29
CA ILE A 530 -29.15 -37.70 8.76
C ILE A 530 -29.26 -38.94 9.66
N ARG A 531 -28.13 -39.50 10.10
CA ARG A 531 -28.17 -40.62 11.08
C ARG A 531 -28.80 -40.20 12.39
N LYS A 532 -28.51 -38.99 12.83
CA LYS A 532 -29.11 -38.43 14.05
C LYS A 532 -30.62 -38.26 13.89
N ALA A 533 -31.09 -37.73 12.77
CA ALA A 533 -32.51 -37.55 12.48
C ALA A 533 -33.25 -38.91 12.34
N ILE A 534 -32.60 -39.94 11.76
CA ILE A 534 -33.12 -41.31 11.70
C ILE A 534 -33.22 -41.91 13.13
N HIS A 535 -32.19 -41.71 13.94
CA HIS A 535 -32.16 -42.21 15.33
C HIS A 535 -33.19 -41.51 16.23
N GLU A 536 -33.46 -40.22 15.95
CA GLU A 536 -34.48 -39.42 16.65
C GLU A 536 -35.90 -39.65 16.10
N GLY A 537 -36.07 -40.54 15.11
CA GLY A 537 -37.37 -40.91 14.55
C GLY A 537 -38.07 -39.81 13.74
N LYS A 538 -37.34 -38.75 13.36
CA LYS A 538 -37.91 -37.60 12.63
C LYS A 538 -38.32 -37.93 11.19
N PHE A 539 -37.85 -39.04 10.63
CA PHE A 539 -38.21 -39.53 9.30
C PHE A 539 -39.41 -40.47 9.27
N ALA A 540 -39.96 -40.84 10.43
CA ALA A 540 -41.07 -41.80 10.49
C ALA A 540 -42.48 -41.17 10.37
N ASN A 541 -42.57 -39.85 10.27
CA ASN A 541 -43.84 -39.10 10.24
C ASN A 541 -43.98 -38.18 9.00
N SER A 542 -43.40 -38.56 7.87
CA SER A 542 -43.63 -37.85 6.60
C SER A 542 -44.40 -38.72 5.63
#